data_b722ba72555d05fec542042a4e2836a3
#
_entry.id   b722ba72555d05fec542042a4e2836a3
#
_cell.length_a   1.000
_cell.length_b   1.000
_cell.length_c   1.000
_cell.angle_alpha   90.00
_cell.angle_beta   90.00
_cell.angle_gamma   90.00
#
_symmetry.space_group_name_H-M   'P 1'
#
loop_
_entity.id
_entity.type
_entity.pdbx_description
1 polymer ?
#
loop_
_entity_poly.entity_id
_entity_poly.type
_entity_poly.pdbx_seq_one_letter_code
_entity_poly.pdbx_strand_id
1 'polypeptide(L)'
;LHVPVRSVTASAVRIDSGEVDASAVVVATDGNSAAELLGRPRHTPRSAGCVWFDAPEAPTDRRLIVLDGDRSGPVSNVAVMSNVSSRYAPPGRHLIAAAAPGFTGADLDQQARSQLTSWWGSSVQSWTTLRVDEIEYGQPDQTPHFSPKRSVEVKPNLYVCGDHRDTGSIQGALYSGRRCAEAILQSRT
;
A
#
# COMPACT_ATOMS: atom_id res chain seq x y z
N LEU A 1 -14.47 -14.33 -4.87
CA LEU A 1 -13.78 -13.58 -3.81
C LEU A 1 -13.44 -14.54 -2.67
N HIS A 2 -12.35 -14.30 -1.94
CA HIS A 2 -11.85 -15.15 -0.85
C HIS A 2 -11.45 -16.58 -1.27
N VAL A 3 -11.07 -16.76 -2.54
CA VAL A 3 -10.55 -18.03 -3.06
C VAL A 3 -9.07 -17.84 -3.37
N PRO A 4 -8.15 -18.47 -2.60
CA PRO A 4 -6.72 -18.37 -2.86
C PRO A 4 -6.35 -19.00 -4.20
N VAL A 5 -5.51 -18.32 -4.98
CA VAL A 5 -4.90 -18.86 -6.19
C VAL A 5 -3.60 -19.56 -5.82
N ARG A 6 -3.42 -20.80 -6.27
CA ARG A 6 -2.25 -21.64 -5.97
C ARG A 6 -1.18 -21.57 -7.07
N SER A 7 -1.62 -21.52 -8.32
CA SER A 7 -0.73 -21.35 -9.46
C SER A 7 -1.47 -20.81 -10.67
N VAL A 8 -0.72 -20.30 -11.64
CA VAL A 8 -1.25 -19.75 -12.89
C VAL A 8 -0.48 -20.30 -14.08
N THR A 9 -1.20 -20.49 -15.18
CA THR A 9 -0.64 -20.78 -16.51
C THR A 9 -1.17 -19.75 -17.50
N ALA A 10 -0.82 -19.88 -18.78
CA ALA A 10 -1.36 -19.02 -19.84
C ALA A 10 -2.84 -19.34 -20.17
N SER A 11 -3.35 -20.47 -19.74
CA SER A 11 -4.70 -20.97 -20.08
C SER A 11 -5.55 -21.35 -18.86
N ALA A 12 -5.00 -21.27 -17.63
CA ALA A 12 -5.74 -21.72 -16.46
C ALA A 12 -5.23 -21.09 -15.16
N VAL A 13 -6.11 -21.07 -14.17
CA VAL A 13 -5.84 -20.67 -12.78
C VAL A 13 -6.21 -21.82 -11.86
N ARG A 14 -5.26 -22.29 -11.05
CA ARG A 14 -5.49 -23.34 -10.05
C ARG A 14 -5.89 -22.74 -8.71
N ILE A 15 -6.97 -23.26 -8.15
CA ILE A 15 -7.50 -22.94 -6.83
C ILE A 15 -7.67 -24.23 -6.03
N ASP A 16 -8.00 -24.17 -4.73
CA ASP A 16 -8.13 -25.36 -3.88
C ASP A 16 -9.22 -26.33 -4.36
N SER A 17 -10.30 -25.82 -4.96
CA SER A 17 -11.41 -26.63 -5.46
C SER A 17 -11.24 -27.17 -6.88
N GLY A 18 -10.11 -26.88 -7.56
CA GLY A 18 -9.87 -27.34 -8.93
C GLY A 18 -9.14 -26.32 -9.80
N GLU A 19 -9.37 -26.39 -11.11
CA GLU A 19 -8.77 -25.52 -12.11
C GLU A 19 -9.85 -24.77 -12.88
N VAL A 20 -9.58 -23.51 -13.18
CA VAL A 20 -10.47 -22.64 -13.97
C VAL A 20 -9.75 -22.30 -15.28
N ASP A 21 -10.30 -22.76 -16.40
CA ASP A 21 -9.79 -22.47 -17.73
C ASP A 21 -10.05 -21.02 -18.12
N ALA A 22 -9.11 -20.42 -18.83
CA ALA A 22 -9.20 -19.03 -19.31
C ALA A 22 -8.47 -18.86 -20.66
N SER A 23 -8.99 -18.00 -21.52
CA SER A 23 -8.35 -17.64 -22.79
C SER A 23 -7.17 -16.67 -22.59
N ALA A 24 -7.09 -16.00 -21.46
CA ALA A 24 -5.95 -15.21 -21.00
C ALA A 24 -6.00 -15.09 -19.47
N VAL A 25 -4.84 -15.05 -18.83
CA VAL A 25 -4.71 -14.90 -17.38
C VAL A 25 -3.95 -13.63 -17.07
N VAL A 26 -4.48 -12.82 -16.14
CA VAL A 26 -3.85 -11.59 -15.65
C VAL A 26 -3.57 -11.74 -14.17
N VAL A 27 -2.30 -11.66 -13.79
CA VAL A 27 -1.87 -11.58 -12.38
C VAL A 27 -1.88 -10.11 -11.99
N ALA A 28 -2.83 -9.72 -11.13
CA ALA A 28 -3.05 -8.34 -10.70
C ALA A 28 -2.90 -8.17 -9.17
N THR A 29 -1.99 -8.92 -8.57
CA THR A 29 -1.65 -8.87 -7.16
C THR A 29 -0.49 -7.89 -6.89
N ASP A 30 -0.11 -7.73 -5.62
CA ASP A 30 1.15 -7.06 -5.28
C ASP A 30 2.36 -7.74 -5.93
N GLY A 31 3.51 -7.02 -5.95
CA GLY A 31 4.69 -7.47 -6.68
C GLY A 31 5.28 -8.80 -6.17
N ASN A 32 5.21 -9.09 -4.87
CA ASN A 32 5.77 -10.32 -4.32
C ASN A 32 4.85 -11.51 -4.53
N SER A 33 3.54 -11.34 -4.37
CA SER A 33 2.56 -12.37 -4.72
C SER A 33 2.59 -12.68 -6.22
N ALA A 34 2.74 -11.65 -7.07
CA ALA A 34 2.92 -11.85 -8.50
C ALA A 34 4.21 -12.61 -8.83
N ALA A 35 5.33 -12.30 -8.17
CA ALA A 35 6.59 -13.00 -8.34
C ALA A 35 6.46 -14.50 -7.98
N GLU A 36 5.82 -14.79 -6.86
CA GLU A 36 5.56 -16.16 -6.41
C GLU A 36 4.72 -16.95 -7.43
N LEU A 37 3.57 -16.41 -7.84
CA LEU A 37 2.69 -17.04 -8.83
C LEU A 37 3.37 -17.25 -10.19
N LEU A 38 4.32 -16.40 -10.55
CA LEU A 38 5.07 -16.46 -11.81
C LEU A 38 6.39 -17.22 -11.70
N GLY A 39 6.70 -17.81 -10.54
CA GLY A 39 7.96 -18.53 -10.29
C GLY A 39 9.20 -17.62 -10.40
N ARG A 40 9.11 -16.36 -10.02
CA ARG A 40 10.17 -15.35 -10.06
C ARG A 40 10.70 -15.06 -8.66
N PRO A 41 11.94 -14.59 -8.51
CA PRO A 41 12.46 -14.14 -7.23
C PRO A 41 11.59 -13.03 -6.62
N ARG A 42 11.38 -13.10 -5.31
CA ARG A 42 10.71 -12.02 -4.56
C ARG A 42 11.63 -10.80 -4.48
N HIS A 43 11.01 -9.64 -4.44
CA HIS A 43 11.72 -8.37 -4.25
C HIS A 43 11.83 -8.05 -2.76
N THR A 44 12.86 -7.27 -2.39
CA THR A 44 12.96 -6.73 -1.04
C THR A 44 11.73 -5.88 -0.74
N PRO A 45 11.00 -6.15 0.35
CA PRO A 45 9.81 -5.39 0.67
C PRO A 45 10.18 -3.96 1.09
N ARG A 46 9.31 -3.00 0.73
CA ARG A 46 9.27 -1.65 1.29
C ARG A 46 8.05 -1.58 2.18
N SER A 47 8.27 -1.70 3.47
CA SER A 47 7.20 -1.70 4.45
C SER A 47 6.53 -0.32 4.57
N ALA A 48 5.32 -0.31 5.10
CA ALA A 48 4.61 0.88 5.49
C ALA A 48 3.90 0.64 6.83
N GLY A 49 4.08 1.56 7.78
CA GLY A 49 3.35 1.58 9.03
C GLY A 49 2.40 2.78 9.06
N CYS A 50 1.30 2.64 9.80
CA CYS A 50 0.43 3.76 10.12
C CYS A 50 -0.26 3.52 11.45
N VAL A 51 -0.27 4.54 12.31
CA VAL A 51 -1.07 4.53 13.53
C VAL A 51 -2.24 5.51 13.34
N TRP A 52 -3.42 5.02 13.61
CA TRP A 52 -4.66 5.78 13.57
C TRP A 52 -5.09 6.12 14.99
N PHE A 53 -5.22 7.41 15.26
CA PHE A 53 -5.65 7.90 16.56
C PHE A 53 -7.01 8.58 16.48
N ASP A 54 -7.79 8.41 17.53
CA ASP A 54 -8.97 9.19 17.86
C ASP A 54 -8.60 10.17 18.97
N ALA A 55 -8.73 11.46 18.72
CA ALA A 55 -8.38 12.52 19.64
C ALA A 55 -9.58 13.39 20.02
N PRO A 56 -9.68 13.86 21.28
CA PRO A 56 -10.73 14.79 21.69
C PRO A 56 -10.54 16.20 21.09
N GLU A 57 -9.29 16.55 20.79
CA GLU A 57 -8.93 17.84 20.20
C GLU A 57 -7.92 17.61 19.07
N ALA A 58 -8.03 18.39 17.98
CA ALA A 58 -7.08 18.35 16.90
C ALA A 58 -5.77 19.06 17.33
N PRO A 59 -4.59 18.47 17.06
CA PRO A 59 -3.31 19.13 17.40
C PRO A 59 -3.04 20.37 16.53
N THR A 60 -3.75 20.54 15.45
CA THR A 60 -3.75 21.69 14.54
C THR A 60 -5.09 21.82 13.83
N ASP A 61 -5.49 23.02 13.49
CA ASP A 61 -6.69 23.32 12.69
C ASP A 61 -6.41 23.31 11.16
N ARG A 62 -5.15 23.18 10.79
CA ARG A 62 -4.74 23.29 9.40
C ARG A 62 -5.04 22.04 8.60
N ARG A 63 -5.45 22.23 7.32
CA ARG A 63 -5.72 21.16 6.35
C ARG A 63 -4.47 20.82 5.54
N LEU A 64 -3.42 20.37 6.22
CA LEU A 64 -2.14 20.04 5.59
C LEU A 64 -1.53 18.79 6.22
N ILE A 65 -0.52 18.26 5.54
CA ILE A 65 0.32 17.19 6.07
C ILE A 65 1.46 17.84 6.85
N VAL A 66 1.62 17.45 8.11
CA VAL A 66 2.77 17.80 8.95
C VAL A 66 3.86 16.79 8.68
N LEU A 67 5.07 17.27 8.37
CA LEU A 67 6.23 16.44 8.05
C LEU A 67 7.25 16.48 9.18
N ASP A 68 7.89 15.33 9.47
CA ASP A 68 9.08 15.29 10.31
C ASP A 68 10.34 15.66 9.49
N GLY A 69 10.81 16.89 9.66
CA GLY A 69 12.05 17.34 9.03
C GLY A 69 13.32 16.86 9.71
N ASP A 70 13.23 16.50 10.99
CA ASP A 70 14.38 16.15 11.83
C ASP A 70 14.64 14.65 11.91
N ARG A 71 13.72 13.84 11.39
CA ARG A 71 13.76 12.36 11.49
C ARG A 71 13.87 11.89 12.94
N SER A 72 13.05 12.47 13.79
CA SER A 72 13.07 12.27 15.24
C SER A 72 12.50 10.92 15.71
N GLY A 73 11.89 10.15 14.80
CA GLY A 73 11.30 8.86 15.10
C GLY A 73 10.74 8.16 13.86
N PRO A 74 9.91 7.13 14.03
CA PRO A 74 9.37 6.34 12.90
C PRO A 74 8.34 7.11 12.08
N VAL A 75 7.63 8.07 12.65
CA VAL A 75 6.58 8.83 11.96
C VAL A 75 7.23 9.87 11.05
N SER A 76 7.02 9.74 9.75
CA SER A 76 7.52 10.72 8.78
C SER A 76 6.52 11.83 8.48
N ASN A 77 5.24 11.55 8.63
CA ASN A 77 4.19 12.54 8.40
C ASN A 77 2.92 12.24 9.18
N VAL A 78 2.15 13.29 9.46
CA VAL A 78 0.87 13.22 10.14
C VAL A 78 -0.17 14.03 9.38
N ALA A 79 -1.37 13.49 9.26
CA ALA A 79 -2.54 14.21 8.75
C ALA A 79 -3.69 14.13 9.74
N VAL A 80 -4.31 15.27 10.06
CA VAL A 80 -5.59 15.32 10.77
C VAL A 80 -6.70 15.15 9.73
N MET A 81 -7.13 13.91 9.55
CA MET A 81 -8.07 13.52 8.49
C MET A 81 -9.43 14.22 8.63
N SER A 82 -9.89 14.42 9.87
CA SER A 82 -11.13 15.15 10.17
C SER A 82 -11.09 16.64 9.78
N ASN A 83 -9.88 17.24 9.66
CA ASN A 83 -9.74 18.61 9.14
C ASN A 83 -9.95 18.65 7.61
N VAL A 84 -9.63 17.55 6.91
CA VAL A 84 -9.86 17.44 5.46
C VAL A 84 -11.34 17.26 5.17
N SER A 85 -12.02 16.39 5.93
CA SER A 85 -13.47 16.19 5.85
C SER A 85 -14.03 15.83 7.22
N SER A 86 -15.06 16.56 7.65
CA SER A 86 -15.79 16.29 8.90
C SER A 86 -16.49 14.91 8.93
N ARG A 87 -16.57 14.22 7.79
CA ARG A 87 -17.13 12.86 7.70
C ARG A 87 -16.16 11.77 8.18
N TYR A 88 -14.90 12.10 8.40
CA TYR A 88 -13.90 11.13 8.87
C TYR A 88 -13.90 10.90 10.38
N ALA A 89 -14.63 11.71 11.15
CA ALA A 89 -14.77 11.51 12.59
C ALA A 89 -16.18 11.93 13.06
N PRO A 90 -16.67 11.37 14.18
CA PRO A 90 -17.87 11.87 14.82
C PRO A 90 -17.73 13.35 15.29
N PRO A 91 -18.84 14.09 15.50
CA PRO A 91 -18.77 15.42 16.07
C PRO A 91 -17.98 15.44 17.40
N GLY A 92 -17.09 16.41 17.56
CA GLY A 92 -16.24 16.56 18.74
C GLY A 92 -15.11 15.54 18.86
N ARG A 93 -14.85 14.77 17.79
CA ARG A 93 -13.69 13.86 17.71
C ARG A 93 -12.86 14.15 16.47
N HIS A 94 -11.58 13.75 16.51
CA HIS A 94 -10.62 13.98 15.44
C HIS A 94 -9.88 12.69 15.07
N LEU A 95 -9.94 12.33 13.79
CA LEU A 95 -9.17 11.22 13.24
C LEU A 95 -7.80 11.72 12.79
N ILE A 96 -6.75 11.12 13.34
CA ILE A 96 -5.36 11.46 13.03
C ILE A 96 -4.67 10.22 12.46
N ALA A 97 -4.00 10.37 11.33
CA ALA A 97 -3.17 9.36 10.69
C ALA A 97 -1.70 9.72 10.83
N ALA A 98 -0.92 8.86 11.50
CA ALA A 98 0.53 9.00 11.65
C ALA A 98 1.22 7.93 10.82
N ALA A 99 1.84 8.32 9.70
CA ALA A 99 2.46 7.39 8.76
C ALA A 99 3.94 7.18 9.04
N ALA A 100 4.35 5.92 9.03
CA ALA A 100 5.72 5.47 9.28
C ALA A 100 6.21 4.58 8.12
N PRO A 101 6.48 5.14 6.93
CA PRO A 101 6.97 4.38 5.80
C PRO A 101 8.36 3.80 6.08
N GLY A 102 8.56 2.52 5.73
CA GLY A 102 9.81 1.81 5.98
C GLY A 102 9.95 1.25 7.40
N PHE A 103 8.95 1.42 8.25
CA PHE A 103 9.00 0.87 9.61
C PHE A 103 8.96 -0.67 9.59
N THR A 104 9.87 -1.30 10.32
CA THR A 104 10.00 -2.76 10.45
C THR A 104 10.24 -3.21 11.89
N GLY A 105 10.09 -2.28 12.86
CA GLY A 105 10.31 -2.54 14.28
C GLY A 105 9.07 -3.10 14.98
N ALA A 106 9.18 -3.24 16.31
CA ALA A 106 8.05 -3.53 17.18
C ALA A 106 7.51 -2.23 17.81
N ASP A 107 6.28 -2.29 18.33
CA ASP A 107 5.69 -1.23 19.14
C ASP A 107 5.55 0.13 18.42
N LEU A 108 5.13 0.11 17.16
CA LEU A 108 4.93 1.34 16.36
C LEU A 108 4.06 2.37 17.08
N ASP A 109 2.98 1.94 17.76
CA ASP A 109 2.11 2.85 18.53
C ASP A 109 2.89 3.59 19.61
N GLN A 110 3.66 2.89 20.43
CA GLN A 110 4.42 3.49 21.52
C GLN A 110 5.48 4.46 20.99
N GLN A 111 6.20 4.09 19.94
CA GLN A 111 7.22 4.95 19.34
C GLN A 111 6.60 6.18 18.67
N ALA A 112 5.50 6.02 17.92
CA ALA A 112 4.76 7.12 17.34
C ALA A 112 4.25 8.07 18.41
N ARG A 113 3.62 7.55 19.46
CA ARG A 113 3.11 8.35 20.59
C ARG A 113 4.21 9.15 21.29
N SER A 114 5.38 8.54 21.52
CA SER A 114 6.53 9.23 22.10
C SER A 114 6.99 10.39 21.21
N GLN A 115 7.15 10.15 19.90
CA GLN A 115 7.54 11.19 18.93
C GLN A 115 6.50 12.30 18.86
N LEU A 116 5.22 11.96 18.75
CA LEU A 116 4.14 12.95 18.65
C LEU A 116 3.98 13.76 19.95
N THR A 117 4.28 13.16 21.10
CA THR A 117 4.33 13.90 22.39
C THR A 117 5.42 14.98 22.38
N SER A 118 6.55 14.75 21.71
CA SER A 118 7.58 15.79 21.55
C SER A 118 7.13 16.94 20.66
N TRP A 119 6.17 16.72 19.73
CA TRP A 119 5.65 17.76 18.85
C TRP A 119 4.48 18.55 19.47
N TRP A 120 3.56 17.87 20.15
CA TRP A 120 2.29 18.43 20.62
C TRP A 120 2.07 18.31 22.13
N GLY A 121 3.08 17.89 22.88
CA GLY A 121 3.04 17.85 24.33
C GLY A 121 2.11 16.75 24.89
N SER A 122 1.67 16.95 26.14
CA SER A 122 0.91 15.96 26.89
C SER A 122 -0.50 15.68 26.34
N SER A 123 -1.04 16.52 25.46
CA SER A 123 -2.36 16.29 24.83
C SER A 123 -2.42 14.95 24.08
N VAL A 124 -1.29 14.50 23.52
CA VAL A 124 -1.16 13.20 22.83
C VAL A 124 -1.50 12.01 23.75
N GLN A 125 -1.35 12.17 25.05
CA GLN A 125 -1.68 11.11 26.03
C GLN A 125 -3.19 10.84 26.12
N SER A 126 -4.02 11.80 25.73
CA SER A 126 -5.49 11.65 25.69
C SER A 126 -6.00 10.97 24.40
N TRP A 127 -5.11 10.72 23.44
CA TRP A 127 -5.50 10.08 22.20
C TRP A 127 -5.68 8.57 22.37
N THR A 128 -6.73 8.04 21.77
CA THR A 128 -6.97 6.60 21.74
C THR A 128 -6.47 6.01 20.44
N THR A 129 -5.65 4.97 20.50
CA THR A 129 -5.25 4.22 19.31
C THR A 129 -6.42 3.40 18.81
N LEU A 130 -6.86 3.69 17.58
CA LEU A 130 -7.93 2.95 16.92
C LEU A 130 -7.38 1.71 16.21
N ARG A 131 -6.23 1.87 15.55
CA ARG A 131 -5.63 0.83 14.73
C ARG A 131 -4.15 1.10 14.49
N VAL A 132 -3.38 0.04 14.40
CA VAL A 132 -2.01 0.04 13.90
C VAL A 132 -1.98 -0.83 12.66
N ASP A 133 -1.54 -0.27 11.53
CA ASP A 133 -1.29 -0.99 10.30
C ASP A 133 0.22 -1.19 10.14
N GLU A 134 0.61 -2.44 9.99
CA GLU A 134 1.99 -2.84 9.66
C GLU A 134 1.94 -3.67 8.38
N ILE A 135 2.39 -3.09 7.28
CA ILE A 135 2.31 -3.68 5.94
C ILE A 135 3.73 -3.99 5.49
N GLU A 136 4.09 -5.26 5.46
CA GLU A 136 5.43 -5.71 5.06
C GLU A 136 5.76 -5.28 3.62
N TYR A 137 4.83 -5.43 2.69
CA TYR A 137 4.96 -5.00 1.30
C TYR A 137 4.01 -3.84 1.01
N GLY A 138 4.35 -2.66 1.50
CA GLY A 138 3.55 -1.44 1.31
C GLY A 138 3.78 -0.77 -0.04
N GLN A 139 5.00 -0.88 -0.60
CA GLN A 139 5.35 -0.30 -1.89
C GLN A 139 6.41 -1.14 -2.63
N PRO A 140 6.44 -1.10 -3.97
CA PRO A 140 7.52 -1.67 -4.75
C PRO A 140 8.82 -0.89 -4.53
N ASP A 141 9.95 -1.57 -4.65
CA ASP A 141 11.26 -0.91 -4.62
C ASP A 141 11.47 -0.06 -5.88
N GLN A 142 11.73 1.23 -5.68
CA GLN A 142 12.00 2.23 -6.73
C GLN A 142 13.41 2.85 -6.58
N THR A 143 14.36 2.10 -6.00
CA THR A 143 15.75 2.55 -5.92
C THR A 143 16.37 2.81 -7.30
N PRO A 144 17.50 3.55 -7.41
CA PRO A 144 18.20 3.81 -8.66
C PRO A 144 18.31 2.56 -9.54
N HIS A 145 18.19 2.73 -10.85
CA HIS A 145 18.01 1.71 -11.90
C HIS A 145 16.58 1.14 -11.99
N PHE A 146 15.60 1.64 -11.22
CA PHE A 146 14.20 1.34 -11.45
C PHE A 146 13.80 1.78 -12.86
N SER A 147 13.23 0.85 -13.63
CA SER A 147 12.65 1.15 -14.95
C SER A 147 11.12 1.19 -14.83
N PRO A 148 10.48 2.34 -14.99
CA PRO A 148 9.03 2.41 -15.11
C PRO A 148 8.56 1.77 -16.43
N LYS A 149 7.27 1.49 -16.54
CA LYS A 149 6.65 0.90 -17.75
C LYS A 149 7.25 -0.45 -18.17
N ARG A 150 7.54 -1.32 -17.19
CA ARG A 150 7.96 -2.71 -17.46
C ARG A 150 6.90 -3.44 -18.28
N SER A 151 7.34 -4.41 -19.12
CA SER A 151 6.41 -5.23 -19.89
C SER A 151 5.31 -5.83 -19.02
N VAL A 152 4.08 -5.76 -19.46
CA VAL A 152 2.91 -6.40 -18.83
C VAL A 152 2.69 -7.82 -19.34
N GLU A 153 3.21 -8.17 -20.51
CA GLU A 153 3.18 -9.52 -21.03
C GLU A 153 4.34 -10.34 -20.48
N VAL A 154 4.02 -11.49 -19.91
CA VAL A 154 4.98 -12.47 -19.37
C VAL A 154 5.33 -13.49 -20.46
N LYS A 155 4.30 -13.99 -21.14
CA LYS A 155 4.30 -14.85 -22.32
C LYS A 155 2.90 -14.80 -22.96
N PRO A 156 2.70 -15.32 -24.16
CA PRO A 156 1.38 -15.30 -24.80
C PRO A 156 0.27 -15.78 -23.86
N ASN A 157 -0.78 -14.99 -23.74
CA ASN A 157 -1.95 -15.18 -22.87
C ASN A 157 -1.70 -15.17 -21.36
N LEU A 158 -0.49 -14.81 -20.90
CA LEU A 158 -0.19 -14.61 -19.48
C LEU A 158 0.36 -13.21 -19.26
N TYR A 159 -0.34 -12.42 -18.46
CA TYR A 159 -0.06 -11.02 -18.23
C TYR A 159 0.10 -10.73 -16.72
N VAL A 160 0.76 -9.61 -16.41
CA VAL A 160 0.94 -9.12 -15.05
C VAL A 160 0.77 -7.60 -15.01
N CYS A 161 -0.02 -7.10 -14.07
CA CYS A 161 -0.15 -5.68 -13.81
C CYS A 161 -0.08 -5.39 -12.30
N GLY A 162 0.11 -4.13 -11.97
CA GLY A 162 0.29 -3.63 -10.61
C GLY A 162 1.23 -2.43 -10.64
N ASP A 163 1.34 -1.71 -9.54
CA ASP A 163 2.25 -0.58 -9.39
C ASP A 163 3.73 -0.97 -9.58
N HIS A 164 4.10 -2.21 -9.26
CA HIS A 164 5.42 -2.78 -9.51
C HIS A 164 5.78 -2.94 -11.01
N ARG A 165 4.82 -2.74 -11.91
CA ARG A 165 5.02 -2.75 -13.38
C ARG A 165 5.10 -1.36 -13.99
N ASP A 166 4.87 -0.33 -13.16
CA ASP A 166 4.94 1.08 -13.51
C ASP A 166 5.57 1.87 -12.36
N THR A 167 5.04 3.01 -11.96
CA THR A 167 5.46 3.74 -10.75
C THR A 167 4.72 3.21 -9.52
N GLY A 168 5.37 3.17 -8.34
CA GLY A 168 4.78 2.76 -7.07
C GLY A 168 3.69 3.72 -6.59
N SER A 169 2.53 3.67 -7.24
CA SER A 169 1.40 4.56 -6.99
C SER A 169 0.10 3.95 -7.49
N ILE A 170 -1.03 4.49 -7.03
CA ILE A 170 -2.36 4.15 -7.56
C ILE A 170 -2.42 4.38 -9.08
N GLN A 171 -1.86 5.49 -9.57
CA GLN A 171 -1.78 5.78 -11.00
C GLN A 171 -0.96 4.71 -11.74
N GLY A 172 0.19 4.32 -11.20
CA GLY A 172 1.02 3.26 -11.80
C GLY A 172 0.29 1.94 -11.90
N ALA A 173 -0.46 1.55 -10.85
CA ALA A 173 -1.31 0.37 -10.87
C ALA A 173 -2.39 0.47 -11.97
N LEU A 174 -3.09 1.60 -12.06
CA LEU A 174 -4.11 1.84 -13.09
C LEU A 174 -3.54 1.83 -14.51
N TYR A 175 -2.40 2.50 -14.73
CA TYR A 175 -1.73 2.52 -16.03
C TYR A 175 -1.25 1.15 -16.47
N SER A 176 -0.67 0.37 -15.58
CA SER A 176 -0.23 -0.99 -15.90
C SER A 176 -1.42 -1.90 -16.21
N GLY A 177 -2.53 -1.77 -15.50
CA GLY A 177 -3.77 -2.49 -15.77
C GLY A 177 -4.35 -2.16 -17.14
N ARG A 178 -4.37 -0.87 -17.51
CA ARG A 178 -4.78 -0.41 -18.84
C ARG A 178 -3.91 -1.01 -19.95
N ARG A 179 -2.59 -0.95 -19.83
CA ARG A 179 -1.65 -1.55 -20.79
C ARG A 179 -1.86 -3.06 -20.93
N CYS A 180 -2.20 -3.73 -19.83
CA CYS A 180 -2.54 -5.15 -19.84
C CYS A 180 -3.78 -5.44 -20.70
N ALA A 181 -4.84 -4.67 -20.50
CA ALA A 181 -6.07 -4.79 -21.27
C ALA A 181 -5.83 -4.50 -22.76
N GLU A 182 -5.09 -3.44 -23.10
CA GLU A 182 -4.71 -3.08 -24.47
C GLU A 182 -3.92 -4.22 -25.14
N ALA A 183 -2.94 -4.82 -24.45
CA ALA A 183 -2.15 -5.94 -24.98
C ALA A 183 -3.03 -7.17 -25.27
N ILE A 184 -3.97 -7.51 -24.37
CA ILE A 184 -4.91 -8.62 -24.59
C ILE A 184 -5.81 -8.37 -25.80
N LEU A 185 -6.31 -7.15 -25.98
CA LEU A 185 -7.17 -6.82 -27.10
C LEU A 185 -6.42 -6.91 -28.43
N GLN A 186 -5.17 -6.42 -28.48
CA GLN A 186 -4.31 -6.49 -29.67
C GLN A 186 -3.93 -7.93 -30.06
N SER A 187 -3.76 -8.83 -29.09
CA SER A 187 -3.43 -10.22 -29.37
C SER A 187 -4.59 -11.06 -29.92
N ARG A 188 -5.81 -10.51 -29.92
CA ARG A 188 -7.04 -11.16 -30.41
C ARG A 188 -7.51 -10.64 -31.77
N THR A 189 -6.83 -9.64 -32.29
CA THR A 189 -7.01 -9.10 -33.65
C THR A 189 -6.03 -9.74 -34.60
#